data_9ce2272f220b2c94c0fa142fd1bf6232
#
_entry.id   9ce2272f220b2c94c0fa142fd1bf6232
#
_cell.length_a   1.000
_cell.length_b   1.000
_cell.length_c   1.000
_cell.angle_alpha   90.00
_cell.angle_beta   90.00
_cell.angle_gamma   90.00
#
_symmetry.space_group_name_H-M   'P 1'
#
loop_
_entity.id
_entity.type
_entity.pdbx_description
1 polymer ?
#
loop_
_entity_poly.entity_id
_entity_poly.type
_entity_poly.pdbx_seq_one_letter_code
_entity_poly.pdbx_strand_id
1 'polypeptide(L)'
;MNRWSNIVLVVLLASGEAWSDEPKATDRLSDVRFLVGRWNGTSDGQAGRGSVSRVYEPILNGRYIHERNRSEYPAQPANPKGEVHEHWSFLSYDKIRQTVVLRQFHVEGFVNTYRLLPRNGTDKRLVFESDQIENLPGDWKARETYEQISQDEFTETFELASPGKAFEVYGKARLSRVP
;
A
#
# COMPACT_ATOMS: atom_id res chain seq x y z
N MET A 1 -64.41 38.73 -25.56
CA MET A 1 -64.44 38.28 -24.15
C MET A 1 -63.12 37.52 -23.88
N ASN A 2 -62.06 38.22 -23.45
CA ASN A 2 -60.77 37.62 -23.19
C ASN A 2 -60.56 37.51 -21.68
N ARG A 3 -60.51 36.24 -21.21
CA ARG A 3 -60.18 35.95 -19.81
C ARG A 3 -58.66 35.80 -19.68
N TRP A 4 -58.02 36.73 -19.01
CA TRP A 4 -56.61 36.61 -18.62
C TRP A 4 -56.53 35.85 -17.30
N SER A 5 -55.90 34.67 -17.34
CA SER A 5 -55.59 33.87 -16.13
C SER A 5 -54.30 34.41 -15.52
N ASN A 6 -54.37 34.90 -14.28
CA ASN A 6 -53.24 35.28 -13.48
C ASN A 6 -52.49 34.01 -13.00
N ILE A 7 -51.29 33.83 -13.49
CA ILE A 7 -50.38 32.82 -12.96
C ILE A 7 -49.66 33.45 -11.76
N VAL A 8 -49.96 32.96 -10.57
CA VAL A 8 -49.21 33.31 -9.33
C VAL A 8 -47.99 32.43 -9.28
N LEU A 9 -46.80 33.06 -9.47
CA LEU A 9 -45.50 32.39 -9.28
C LEU A 9 -45.21 32.31 -7.80
N VAL A 10 -45.33 31.12 -7.22
CA VAL A 10 -44.89 30.86 -5.84
C VAL A 10 -43.38 30.61 -5.87
N VAL A 11 -42.60 31.60 -5.40
CA VAL A 11 -41.16 31.40 -5.14
C VAL A 11 -41.02 30.69 -3.82
N LEU A 12 -40.69 29.41 -3.86
CA LEU A 12 -40.23 28.65 -2.71
C LEU A 12 -38.79 29.06 -2.38
N LEU A 13 -38.63 29.89 -1.34
CA LEU A 13 -37.34 30.10 -0.70
C LEU A 13 -36.92 28.82 -0.04
N ALA A 14 -36.04 28.06 -0.66
CA ALA A 14 -35.35 26.96 -0.03
C ALA A 14 -34.42 27.53 1.06
N SER A 15 -34.84 27.40 2.32
CA SER A 15 -33.99 27.62 3.47
C SER A 15 -32.79 26.67 3.33
N GLY A 16 -31.60 27.25 3.17
CA GLY A 16 -30.35 26.49 3.13
C GLY A 16 -30.18 25.78 4.47
N GLU A 17 -30.39 24.47 4.48
CA GLU A 17 -29.97 23.63 5.57
C GLU A 17 -28.44 23.68 5.62
N ALA A 18 -27.92 24.19 6.71
CA ALA A 18 -26.50 24.12 7.04
C ALA A 18 -26.11 22.64 6.99
N TRP A 19 -25.18 22.35 6.10
CA TRP A 19 -24.51 21.03 6.07
C TRP A 19 -23.85 20.86 7.42
N SER A 20 -24.47 20.05 8.29
CA SER A 20 -23.85 19.64 9.54
C SER A 20 -22.54 18.94 9.21
N ASP A 21 -21.50 19.29 9.93
CA ASP A 21 -20.20 18.60 9.90
C ASP A 21 -20.42 17.08 9.87
N GLU A 22 -20.25 16.47 8.71
CA GLU A 22 -20.18 15.00 8.66
C GLU A 22 -19.05 14.56 9.61
N PRO A 23 -19.28 13.56 10.46
CA PRO A 23 -18.23 13.06 11.35
C PRO A 23 -17.03 12.72 10.47
N LYS A 24 -15.87 13.34 10.78
CA LYS A 24 -14.63 13.21 10.05
C LYS A 24 -14.40 11.74 9.74
N ALA A 25 -14.52 11.36 8.46
CA ALA A 25 -14.47 9.96 8.04
C ALA A 25 -13.22 9.30 8.64
N THR A 26 -13.40 8.25 9.41
CA THR A 26 -12.30 7.52 10.05
C THR A 26 -11.27 7.18 8.98
N ASP A 27 -10.03 7.64 9.15
CA ASP A 27 -8.96 7.34 8.21
C ASP A 27 -8.68 5.83 8.20
N ARG A 28 -9.25 5.14 7.23
CA ARG A 28 -9.15 3.69 7.07
C ARG A 28 -7.75 3.21 6.72
N LEU A 29 -6.86 4.13 6.32
CA LEU A 29 -5.47 3.86 6.01
C LEU A 29 -4.52 4.37 7.11
N SER A 30 -5.03 4.76 8.28
CA SER A 30 -4.23 5.31 9.40
C SER A 30 -3.02 4.43 9.75
N ASP A 31 -3.21 3.12 9.75
CA ASP A 31 -2.14 2.16 10.08
C ASP A 31 -0.94 2.22 9.12
N VAL A 32 -1.16 2.56 7.87
CA VAL A 32 -0.14 2.60 6.81
C VAL A 32 0.29 4.03 6.44
N ARG A 33 -0.29 5.07 7.08
CA ARG A 33 0.02 6.48 6.78
C ARG A 33 1.48 6.84 7.06
N PHE A 34 2.15 6.19 7.98
CA PHE A 34 3.55 6.44 8.27
C PHE A 34 4.46 6.19 7.05
N LEU A 35 4.05 5.32 6.11
CA LEU A 35 4.77 5.06 4.88
C LEU A 35 4.81 6.27 3.93
N VAL A 36 3.81 7.18 3.99
CA VAL A 36 3.72 8.31 3.06
C VAL A 36 4.97 9.18 3.13
N GLY A 37 5.58 9.42 1.95
CA GLY A 37 6.80 10.20 1.80
C GLY A 37 7.82 9.52 0.89
N ARG A 38 9.05 10.01 0.94
CA ARG A 38 10.20 9.50 0.19
C ARG A 38 11.14 8.78 1.13
N TRP A 39 11.67 7.67 0.66
CA TRP A 39 12.51 6.78 1.45
C TRP A 39 13.68 6.27 0.63
N ASN A 40 14.88 6.27 1.24
CA ASN A 40 16.06 5.63 0.70
C ASN A 40 16.63 4.65 1.72
N GLY A 41 17.24 3.60 1.25
CA GLY A 41 17.81 2.60 2.14
C GLY A 41 18.63 1.54 1.45
N THR A 42 18.82 0.45 2.16
CA THR A 42 19.56 -0.71 1.69
C THR A 42 18.70 -1.96 1.80
N SER A 43 18.94 -2.91 0.94
CA SER A 43 18.38 -4.26 1.00
C SER A 43 19.47 -5.30 1.06
N ASP A 44 19.19 -6.42 1.72
CA ASP A 44 20.06 -7.60 1.80
C ASP A 44 19.20 -8.86 1.74
N GLY A 45 19.62 -9.85 0.96
CA GLY A 45 18.84 -11.09 0.79
C GLY A 45 19.40 -11.99 -0.32
N GLN A 46 18.52 -12.74 -0.95
CA GLN A 46 18.92 -13.69 -2.00
C GLN A 46 19.53 -13.02 -3.23
N ALA A 47 19.08 -11.80 -3.57
CA ALA A 47 19.68 -10.99 -4.63
C ALA A 47 21.03 -10.36 -4.24
N GLY A 48 21.46 -10.52 -2.97
CA GLY A 48 22.63 -9.88 -2.40
C GLY A 48 22.30 -8.52 -1.80
N ARG A 49 23.32 -7.65 -1.68
CA ARG A 49 23.17 -6.29 -1.14
C ARG A 49 22.86 -5.30 -2.25
N GLY A 50 21.89 -4.41 -1.97
CA GLY A 50 21.47 -3.39 -2.92
C GLY A 50 21.03 -2.11 -2.24
N SER A 51 20.77 -1.09 -3.05
CA SER A 51 20.09 0.14 -2.64
C SER A 51 18.61 0.05 -2.96
N VAL A 52 17.79 0.76 -2.16
CA VAL A 52 16.34 0.83 -2.33
C VAL A 52 15.92 2.28 -2.27
N SER A 53 15.07 2.69 -3.21
CA SER A 53 14.37 3.97 -3.16
C SER A 53 12.87 3.73 -3.31
N ARG A 54 12.06 4.43 -2.48
CA ARG A 54 10.61 4.34 -2.51
C ARG A 54 9.95 5.69 -2.38
N VAL A 55 8.81 5.79 -3.03
CA VAL A 55 7.93 6.96 -2.89
C VAL A 55 6.52 6.47 -2.66
N TYR A 56 5.93 6.89 -1.54
CA TYR A 56 4.53 6.62 -1.22
C TYR A 56 3.72 7.91 -1.26
N GLU A 57 2.69 7.96 -2.09
CA GLU A 57 1.86 9.14 -2.32
C GLU A 57 0.37 8.84 -2.11
N PRO A 58 -0.35 9.64 -1.32
CA PRO A 58 -1.81 9.56 -1.29
C PRO A 58 -2.37 9.98 -2.65
N ILE A 59 -3.27 9.16 -3.20
CA ILE A 59 -3.92 9.43 -4.49
C ILE A 59 -5.45 9.32 -4.37
N LEU A 60 -6.17 9.81 -5.37
CA LEU A 60 -7.64 9.74 -5.46
C LEU A 60 -8.32 10.21 -4.16
N ASN A 61 -8.02 11.46 -3.77
CA ASN A 61 -8.52 12.09 -2.55
C ASN A 61 -8.12 11.33 -1.25
N GLY A 62 -6.92 10.74 -1.24
CA GLY A 62 -6.39 10.02 -0.09
C GLY A 62 -7.03 8.65 0.19
N ARG A 63 -7.85 8.15 -0.75
CA ARG A 63 -8.50 6.83 -0.63
C ARG A 63 -7.54 5.68 -0.86
N TYR A 64 -6.40 5.95 -1.49
CA TYR A 64 -5.34 4.98 -1.78
C TYR A 64 -3.99 5.60 -1.45
N ILE A 65 -3.01 4.74 -1.18
CA ILE A 65 -1.60 5.13 -1.19
C ILE A 65 -0.96 4.37 -2.35
N HIS A 66 -0.34 5.10 -3.26
CA HIS A 66 0.44 4.56 -4.36
C HIS A 66 1.91 4.53 -3.97
N GLU A 67 2.57 3.41 -4.20
CA GLU A 67 4.01 3.22 -4.02
C GLU A 67 4.69 3.01 -5.36
N ARG A 68 5.87 3.59 -5.49
CA ARG A 68 6.85 3.25 -6.52
C ARG A 68 8.14 2.82 -5.84
N ASN A 69 8.54 1.60 -6.10
CA ASN A 69 9.79 1.04 -5.62
C ASN A 69 10.79 0.88 -6.75
N ARG A 70 12.06 1.17 -6.46
CA ARG A 70 13.20 0.80 -7.27
C ARG A 70 14.32 0.28 -6.36
N SER A 71 14.74 -0.95 -6.60
CA SER A 71 15.85 -1.60 -5.91
C SER A 71 16.94 -1.94 -6.92
N GLU A 72 18.19 -1.63 -6.61
CA GLU A 72 19.34 -1.87 -7.47
C GLU A 72 20.36 -2.75 -6.76
N TYR A 73 20.64 -3.89 -7.36
CA TYR A 73 21.61 -4.86 -6.86
C TYR A 73 22.78 -4.91 -7.86
N PRO A 74 23.98 -4.40 -7.48
CA PRO A 74 25.14 -4.49 -8.36
C PRO A 74 25.57 -5.94 -8.53
N ALA A 75 26.36 -6.20 -9.58
CA ALA A 75 26.96 -7.50 -9.80
C ALA A 75 27.80 -7.91 -8.58
N GLN A 76 27.52 -9.07 -8.01
CA GLN A 76 28.12 -9.60 -6.79
C GLN A 76 28.05 -11.13 -6.78
N PRO A 77 28.76 -11.85 -5.88
CA PRO A 77 28.78 -13.32 -5.90
C PRO A 77 27.38 -13.96 -5.81
N ALA A 78 26.45 -13.38 -5.03
CA ALA A 78 25.07 -13.87 -4.93
C ALA A 78 24.23 -13.58 -6.19
N ASN A 79 24.58 -12.55 -6.95
CA ASN A 79 23.94 -12.13 -8.18
C ASN A 79 24.99 -11.62 -9.19
N PRO A 80 25.66 -12.51 -9.97
CA PRO A 80 26.77 -12.13 -10.83
C PRO A 80 26.44 -11.15 -11.96
N LYS A 81 25.15 -11.08 -12.36
CA LYS A 81 24.69 -10.14 -13.40
C LYS A 81 24.23 -8.80 -12.81
N GLY A 82 23.96 -8.75 -11.51
CA GLY A 82 23.20 -7.67 -10.91
C GLY A 82 21.76 -7.64 -11.42
N GLU A 83 20.93 -6.82 -10.82
CA GLU A 83 19.54 -6.61 -11.28
C GLU A 83 19.01 -5.26 -10.83
N VAL A 84 17.99 -4.79 -11.53
CA VAL A 84 17.13 -3.70 -11.11
C VAL A 84 15.73 -4.27 -10.98
N HIS A 85 15.20 -4.24 -9.79
CA HIS A 85 13.82 -4.64 -9.50
C HIS A 85 12.96 -3.42 -9.27
N GLU A 86 11.85 -3.33 -10.00
CA GLU A 86 10.86 -2.27 -9.87
C GLU A 86 9.48 -2.87 -9.64
N HIS A 87 8.73 -2.23 -8.75
CA HIS A 87 7.31 -2.52 -8.63
C HIS A 87 6.51 -1.27 -8.29
N TRP A 88 5.24 -1.28 -8.65
CA TRP A 88 4.24 -0.33 -8.21
C TRP A 88 3.26 -1.03 -7.28
N SER A 89 2.89 -0.33 -6.22
CA SER A 89 1.92 -0.89 -5.26
C SER A 89 0.79 0.08 -4.98
N PHE A 90 -0.35 -0.49 -4.59
CA PHE A 90 -1.53 0.26 -4.18
C PHE A 90 -2.04 -0.30 -2.84
N LEU A 91 -2.02 0.53 -1.82
CA LEU A 91 -2.67 0.26 -0.55
C LEU A 91 -4.09 0.84 -0.59
N SER A 92 -5.08 0.04 -0.23
CA SER A 92 -6.49 0.40 -0.24
C SER A 92 -7.21 -0.24 0.94
N TYR A 93 -8.35 0.31 1.35
CA TYR A 93 -9.20 -0.31 2.37
C TYR A 93 -10.35 -1.08 1.72
N ASP A 94 -10.43 -2.37 1.99
CA ASP A 94 -11.56 -3.22 1.60
C ASP A 94 -12.66 -3.13 2.68
N LYS A 95 -13.77 -2.49 2.32
CA LYS A 95 -14.91 -2.28 3.24
C LYS A 95 -15.65 -3.58 3.59
N ILE A 96 -15.61 -4.57 2.71
CA ILE A 96 -16.31 -5.84 2.93
C ILE A 96 -15.49 -6.71 3.90
N ARG A 97 -14.19 -6.83 3.64
CA ARG A 97 -13.28 -7.59 4.50
C ARG A 97 -12.80 -6.80 5.73
N GLN A 98 -13.07 -5.50 5.78
CA GLN A 98 -12.66 -4.58 6.85
C GLN A 98 -11.16 -4.59 7.12
N THR A 99 -10.36 -4.64 6.08
CA THR A 99 -8.90 -4.69 6.18
C THR A 99 -8.22 -3.86 5.09
N VAL A 100 -6.96 -3.53 5.31
CA VAL A 100 -6.10 -2.93 4.29
C VAL A 100 -5.63 -4.03 3.34
N VAL A 101 -5.71 -3.75 2.04
CA VAL A 101 -5.22 -4.62 0.96
C VAL A 101 -4.08 -3.91 0.26
N LEU A 102 -2.99 -4.65 0.06
CA LEU A 102 -1.82 -4.25 -0.73
C LEU A 102 -1.82 -5.04 -2.04
N ARG A 103 -1.70 -4.34 -3.16
CA ARG A 103 -1.52 -4.94 -4.49
C ARG A 103 -0.21 -4.47 -5.06
N GLN A 104 0.64 -5.40 -5.50
CA GLN A 104 1.96 -5.10 -6.06
C GLN A 104 2.05 -5.63 -7.48
N PHE A 105 2.54 -4.79 -8.38
CA PHE A 105 2.73 -5.07 -9.81
C PHE A 105 4.22 -5.03 -10.09
N HIS A 106 4.82 -6.17 -10.32
CA HIS A 106 6.27 -6.34 -10.45
C HIS A 106 6.72 -6.29 -11.91
N VAL A 107 7.91 -5.77 -12.14
CA VAL A 107 8.51 -5.67 -13.49
C VAL A 107 8.64 -7.06 -14.16
N GLU A 108 8.74 -8.12 -13.37
CA GLU A 108 8.79 -9.51 -13.86
C GLU A 108 7.40 -10.04 -14.28
N GLY A 109 6.33 -9.25 -14.12
CA GLY A 109 4.98 -9.61 -14.54
C GLY A 109 4.14 -10.32 -13.48
N PHE A 110 4.63 -10.48 -12.26
CA PHE A 110 3.81 -10.97 -11.16
C PHE A 110 2.85 -9.88 -10.66
N VAL A 111 1.69 -10.30 -10.15
CA VAL A 111 0.80 -9.43 -9.39
C VAL A 111 0.47 -10.10 -8.07
N ASN A 112 0.90 -9.51 -6.99
CA ASN A 112 0.62 -10.00 -5.66
C ASN A 112 -0.54 -9.22 -5.05
N THR A 113 -1.52 -9.93 -4.49
CA THR A 113 -2.59 -9.34 -3.68
C THR A 113 -2.46 -9.87 -2.26
N TYR A 114 -2.26 -8.94 -1.31
CA TYR A 114 -2.11 -9.25 0.11
C TYR A 114 -3.23 -8.62 0.92
N ARG A 115 -3.51 -9.21 2.08
CA ARG A 115 -4.32 -8.58 3.13
C ARG A 115 -3.47 -8.31 4.36
N LEU A 116 -3.75 -7.21 5.04
CA LEU A 116 -3.19 -6.94 6.36
C LEU A 116 -3.80 -7.93 7.36
N LEU A 117 -2.94 -8.64 8.10
CA LEU A 117 -3.38 -9.55 9.16
C LEU A 117 -3.83 -8.76 10.41
N PRO A 118 -4.78 -9.29 11.20
CA PRO A 118 -5.14 -8.71 12.48
C PRO A 118 -3.91 -8.55 13.38
N ARG A 119 -3.81 -7.43 14.09
CA ARG A 119 -2.73 -7.14 15.02
C ARG A 119 -3.24 -6.66 16.37
N ASN A 120 -2.46 -6.81 17.40
CA ASN A 120 -2.72 -6.15 18.68
C ASN A 120 -2.41 -4.66 18.54
N GLY A 121 -3.25 -3.79 19.07
CA GLY A 121 -3.19 -2.34 18.86
C GLY A 121 -1.88 -1.63 19.21
N THR A 122 -1.00 -2.26 19.98
CA THR A 122 0.35 -1.76 20.35
C THR A 122 1.47 -2.28 19.44
N ASP A 123 1.20 -3.25 18.58
CA ASP A 123 2.20 -3.82 17.68
C ASP A 123 2.51 -2.82 16.56
N LYS A 124 3.77 -2.43 16.42
CA LYS A 124 4.28 -1.55 15.36
C LYS A 124 4.53 -2.29 14.05
N ARG A 125 4.33 -3.60 14.02
CA ARG A 125 4.49 -4.42 12.83
C ARG A 125 3.18 -4.53 12.08
N LEU A 126 3.26 -4.34 10.77
CA LEU A 126 2.19 -4.61 9.82
C LEU A 126 2.58 -5.85 9.02
N VAL A 127 1.80 -6.90 9.13
CA VAL A 127 2.05 -8.15 8.42
C VAL A 127 1.00 -8.30 7.32
N PHE A 128 1.45 -8.29 6.08
CA PHE A 128 0.63 -8.55 4.90
C PHE A 128 0.93 -9.95 4.39
N GLU A 129 -0.10 -10.77 4.22
CA GLU A 129 0.03 -12.12 3.68
C GLU A 129 -0.77 -12.25 2.38
N SER A 130 -0.17 -12.90 1.37
CA SER A 130 -0.79 -13.01 0.06
C SER A 130 -2.03 -13.88 0.09
N ASP A 131 -3.11 -13.34 -0.50
CA ASP A 131 -4.29 -14.10 -0.88
C ASP A 131 -4.08 -14.77 -2.25
N GLN A 132 -3.35 -14.08 -3.13
CA GLN A 132 -3.13 -14.48 -4.51
C GLN A 132 -1.80 -13.96 -5.03
N ILE A 133 -1.14 -14.76 -5.87
CA ILE A 133 0.00 -14.37 -6.72
C ILE A 133 -0.36 -14.76 -8.15
N GLU A 134 -0.56 -13.77 -9.03
CA GLU A 134 -0.85 -14.00 -10.44
C GLU A 134 0.46 -14.29 -11.21
N ASN A 135 0.35 -15.05 -12.28
CA ASN A 135 1.44 -15.38 -13.20
C ASN A 135 2.59 -16.18 -12.56
N LEU A 136 2.36 -16.77 -11.40
CA LEU A 136 3.28 -17.72 -10.75
C LEU A 136 2.57 -19.07 -10.59
N PRO A 137 3.02 -20.13 -11.31
CA PRO A 137 2.38 -21.45 -11.20
C PRO A 137 2.64 -22.08 -9.83
N GLY A 138 1.63 -22.74 -9.28
CA GLY A 138 1.68 -23.39 -7.98
C GLY A 138 1.07 -22.54 -6.84
N ASP A 139 0.98 -23.15 -5.67
CA ASP A 139 0.39 -22.49 -4.47
C ASP A 139 1.49 -21.80 -3.65
N TRP A 140 2.18 -20.84 -4.26
CA TRP A 140 3.14 -20.00 -3.58
C TRP A 140 2.44 -19.00 -2.66
N LYS A 141 3.10 -18.68 -1.56
CA LYS A 141 2.67 -17.63 -0.63
C LYS A 141 3.79 -16.62 -0.46
N ALA A 142 3.41 -15.38 -0.29
CA ALA A 142 4.31 -14.27 0.01
C ALA A 142 3.85 -13.55 1.29
N ARG A 143 4.80 -13.01 2.03
CA ARG A 143 4.54 -12.21 3.22
C ARG A 143 5.44 -10.99 3.22
N GLU A 144 4.84 -9.83 3.49
CA GLU A 144 5.51 -8.57 3.71
C GLU A 144 5.32 -8.14 5.15
N THR A 145 6.39 -7.91 5.87
CA THR A 145 6.34 -7.39 7.24
C THR A 145 7.01 -6.03 7.29
N TYR A 146 6.24 -4.98 7.57
CA TYR A 146 6.74 -3.62 7.81
C TYR A 146 6.80 -3.38 9.30
N GLU A 147 7.94 -2.92 9.80
CA GLU A 147 8.13 -2.56 11.20
C GLU A 147 8.57 -1.10 11.30
N GLN A 148 7.73 -0.25 11.88
CA GLN A 148 8.05 1.15 12.11
C GLN A 148 9.02 1.27 13.29
N ILE A 149 10.26 1.68 13.04
CA ILE A 149 11.30 1.89 14.05
C ILE A 149 11.15 3.28 14.67
N SER A 150 10.93 4.31 13.82
CA SER A 150 10.71 5.69 14.23
C SER A 150 9.76 6.39 13.25
N GLN A 151 9.59 7.70 13.35
CA GLN A 151 8.87 8.48 12.33
C GLN A 151 9.60 8.52 10.99
N ASP A 152 10.93 8.38 11.03
CA ASP A 152 11.82 8.53 9.88
C ASP A 152 12.55 7.24 9.52
N GLU A 153 12.13 6.11 10.06
CA GLU A 153 12.76 4.83 9.77
C GLU A 153 11.79 3.66 9.90
N PHE A 154 11.86 2.74 8.94
CA PHE A 154 11.19 1.45 9.01
C PHE A 154 12.04 0.34 8.38
N THR A 155 11.75 -0.89 8.77
CA THR A 155 12.27 -2.09 8.10
C THR A 155 11.14 -2.83 7.40
N GLU A 156 11.51 -3.53 6.35
CA GLU A 156 10.66 -4.47 5.65
C GLU A 156 11.34 -5.83 5.58
N THR A 157 10.57 -6.87 5.80
CA THR A 157 11.01 -8.24 5.55
C THR A 157 10.08 -8.88 4.54
N PHE A 158 10.64 -9.31 3.42
CA PHE A 158 9.93 -10.08 2.40
C PHE A 158 10.24 -11.57 2.57
N GLU A 159 9.20 -12.38 2.63
CA GLU A 159 9.27 -13.82 2.81
C GLU A 159 8.48 -14.52 1.72
N LEU A 160 8.99 -15.66 1.25
CA LEU A 160 8.31 -16.55 0.31
C LEU A 160 8.15 -17.94 0.91
N ALA A 161 7.05 -18.60 0.58
CA ALA A 161 6.81 -20.00 0.85
C ALA A 161 6.47 -20.71 -0.46
N SER A 162 7.30 -21.68 -0.86
CA SER A 162 6.95 -22.58 -1.96
C SER A 162 5.82 -23.52 -1.54
N PRO A 163 5.10 -24.15 -2.49
CA PRO A 163 3.98 -25.03 -2.18
C PRO A 163 4.27 -26.05 -1.09
N GLY A 164 3.49 -26.01 -0.01
CA GLY A 164 3.61 -26.92 1.13
C GLY A 164 4.82 -26.69 2.03
N LYS A 165 5.54 -25.58 1.89
CA LYS A 165 6.69 -25.23 2.73
C LYS A 165 6.38 -24.06 3.67
N ALA A 166 7.23 -23.89 4.68
CA ALA A 166 7.21 -22.73 5.55
C ALA A 166 7.73 -21.48 4.82
N PHE A 167 7.42 -20.30 5.36
CA PHE A 167 7.99 -19.03 4.90
C PHE A 167 9.51 -19.00 5.16
N GLU A 168 10.25 -18.56 4.16
CA GLU A 168 11.69 -18.32 4.23
C GLU A 168 11.94 -16.85 3.85
N VAL A 169 12.86 -16.20 4.56
CA VAL A 169 13.22 -14.81 4.26
C VAL A 169 13.91 -14.76 2.91
N TYR A 170 13.32 -14.01 1.99
CA TYR A 170 13.89 -13.70 0.68
C TYR A 170 14.79 -12.47 0.73
N GLY A 171 14.36 -11.43 1.43
CA GLY A 171 15.10 -10.18 1.58
C GLY A 171 14.61 -9.33 2.74
N LYS A 172 15.50 -8.41 3.17
CA LYS A 172 15.20 -7.41 4.17
C LYS A 172 15.67 -6.05 3.69
N ALA A 173 14.85 -5.03 3.89
CA ALA A 173 15.22 -3.65 3.60
C ALA A 173 15.15 -2.82 4.87
N ARG A 174 16.02 -1.81 4.96
CA ARG A 174 16.01 -0.77 5.98
C ARG A 174 15.99 0.58 5.29
N LEU A 175 14.94 1.35 5.55
CA LEU A 175 14.67 2.60 4.84
C LEU A 175 14.60 3.76 5.82
N SER A 176 15.24 4.86 5.43
CA SER A 176 15.20 6.14 6.15
C SER A 176 14.48 7.18 5.27
N ARG A 177 13.73 8.05 5.93
CA ARG A 177 12.99 9.12 5.26
C ARG A 177 13.96 10.11 4.61
N VAL A 178 13.64 10.52 3.40
CA VAL A 178 14.34 11.62 2.72
C VAL A 178 13.62 12.92 3.11
N PRO A 179 14.36 13.94 3.56
CA PRO A 179 13.78 15.24 3.89
C PRO A 179 13.03 15.91 2.75
#